data_117f255f39d56f1e4b8f82a3693d3da8
#
_entry.id   117f255f39d56f1e4b8f82a3693d3da8
#
_cell.length_a   1.000
_cell.length_b   1.000
_cell.length_c   1.000
_cell.angle_alpha   90.00
_cell.angle_beta   90.00
_cell.angle_gamma   90.00
#
_symmetry.space_group_name_H-M   'P 1'
#
loop_
_entity.id
_entity.type
_entity.pdbx_description
1 polymer ?
#
loop_
_entity_poly.entity_id
_entity_poly.type
_entity_poly.pdbx_seq_one_letter_code
_entity_poly.pdbx_strand_id
1 'polypeptide(L)'
;MTAGRIIFLNGTSSSGKSSIARELLDVLDDGVFFHLAVDNFNAMRTKRVLRPEELDTALRRTRMGFHRSIAAMAEVGNDVVVDHVLSEPWRLLDCLSVLRPEDVLFVGVHCPLDELTRREQARGDRPSGLAAHQYDLVHRHGDYDLECDTSTASPRECAERIKDFLPRLPRRTAFARLHDRYLTDHDGPGVFDQGPPSAQV
;
A
#
# COMPACT_ATOMS: atom_id res chain seq x y z
N MET A 1 -20.79 11.40 -12.32
CA MET A 1 -19.73 10.45 -12.76
C MET A 1 -19.61 9.41 -11.66
N THR A 2 -19.46 8.13 -11.99
CA THR A 2 -19.13 7.09 -11.00
C THR A 2 -17.68 7.24 -10.60
N ALA A 3 -17.38 7.00 -9.32
CA ALA A 3 -15.98 6.99 -8.85
C ALA A 3 -15.22 5.82 -9.50
N GLY A 4 -13.92 6.01 -9.69
CA GLY A 4 -13.02 4.98 -10.19
C GLY A 4 -12.72 3.93 -9.12
N ARG A 5 -12.38 2.73 -9.57
CA ARG A 5 -11.97 1.60 -8.73
C ARG A 5 -10.53 1.77 -8.26
N ILE A 6 -10.24 1.32 -7.05
CA ILE A 6 -8.90 1.37 -6.46
C ILE A 6 -8.45 -0.06 -6.13
N ILE A 7 -7.44 -0.58 -6.84
CA ILE A 7 -6.74 -1.82 -6.46
C ILE A 7 -5.53 -1.43 -5.61
N PHE A 8 -5.62 -1.63 -4.31
CA PHE A 8 -4.59 -1.19 -3.36
C PHE A 8 -3.71 -2.37 -2.93
N LEU A 9 -2.47 -2.42 -3.45
CA LEU A 9 -1.47 -3.44 -3.11
C LEU A 9 -0.68 -3.00 -1.89
N ASN A 10 -0.77 -3.75 -0.79
CA ASN A 10 0.02 -3.56 0.42
C ASN A 10 0.95 -4.76 0.67
N GLY A 11 2.18 -4.50 1.02
CA GLY A 11 3.19 -5.52 1.33
C GLY A 11 4.55 -4.88 1.59
N THR A 12 5.52 -5.66 2.06
CA THR A 12 6.87 -5.19 2.35
C THR A 12 7.63 -4.70 1.11
N SER A 13 8.73 -3.99 1.31
CA SER A 13 9.72 -3.81 0.25
C SER A 13 10.11 -5.18 -0.32
N SER A 14 10.36 -5.24 -1.62
CA SER A 14 10.74 -6.47 -2.35
C SER A 14 9.70 -7.61 -2.38
N SER A 15 8.48 -7.41 -1.89
CA SER A 15 7.40 -8.42 -1.96
C SER A 15 6.81 -8.64 -3.35
N GLY A 16 7.19 -7.87 -4.36
CA GLY A 16 6.71 -8.05 -5.74
C GLY A 16 5.53 -7.16 -6.15
N LYS A 17 5.04 -6.25 -5.28
CA LYS A 17 3.91 -5.34 -5.58
C LYS A 17 4.04 -4.60 -6.91
N SER A 18 5.21 -3.97 -7.17
CA SER A 18 5.43 -3.20 -8.40
C SER A 18 5.44 -4.09 -9.65
N SER A 19 5.80 -5.37 -9.52
CA SER A 19 5.70 -6.34 -10.62
C SER A 19 4.25 -6.72 -10.86
N ILE A 20 3.48 -7.01 -9.80
CA ILE A 20 2.03 -7.26 -9.89
C ILE A 20 1.31 -6.04 -10.49
N ALA A 21 1.65 -4.82 -10.04
CA ALA A 21 1.02 -3.60 -10.56
C ALA A 21 1.23 -3.44 -12.08
N ARG A 22 2.43 -3.75 -12.59
CA ARG A 22 2.70 -3.73 -14.04
C ARG A 22 1.90 -4.79 -14.79
N GLU A 23 1.87 -6.03 -14.30
CA GLU A 23 1.06 -7.09 -14.90
C GLU A 23 -0.44 -6.77 -14.87
N LEU A 24 -0.93 -6.09 -13.81
CA LEU A 24 -2.31 -5.62 -13.77
C LEU A 24 -2.63 -4.67 -14.91
N LEU A 25 -1.74 -3.72 -15.25
CA LEU A 25 -1.96 -2.81 -16.37
C LEU A 25 -2.03 -3.54 -17.72
N ASP A 26 -1.42 -4.74 -17.83
CA ASP A 26 -1.43 -5.55 -19.04
C ASP A 26 -2.66 -6.48 -19.12
N VAL A 27 -3.21 -6.92 -17.98
CA VAL A 27 -4.32 -7.88 -17.96
C VAL A 27 -5.69 -7.24 -17.81
N LEU A 28 -5.78 -6.03 -17.22
CA LEU A 28 -7.06 -5.32 -17.05
C LEU A 28 -7.51 -4.72 -18.38
N ASP A 29 -8.63 -5.17 -18.87
CA ASP A 29 -9.18 -4.85 -20.20
C ASP A 29 -10.56 -4.16 -20.16
N ASP A 30 -11.09 -3.93 -18.95
CA ASP A 30 -12.43 -3.37 -18.71
C ASP A 30 -12.41 -1.90 -18.28
N GLY A 31 -11.30 -1.19 -18.49
CA GLY A 31 -11.12 0.22 -18.14
C GLY A 31 -9.71 0.73 -18.40
N VAL A 32 -9.47 1.99 -18.03
CA VAL A 32 -8.14 2.60 -18.09
C VAL A 32 -7.62 2.75 -16.67
N PHE A 33 -6.62 1.94 -16.32
CA PHE A 33 -6.00 1.95 -15.00
C PHE A 33 -4.68 2.73 -14.99
N PHE A 34 -4.45 3.47 -13.91
CA PHE A 34 -3.22 4.23 -13.67
C PHE A 34 -2.44 3.64 -12.51
N HIS A 35 -1.15 3.33 -12.71
CA HIS A 35 -0.29 2.85 -11.62
C HIS A 35 0.28 4.03 -10.83
N LEU A 36 -0.12 4.13 -9.56
CA LEU A 36 0.38 5.09 -8.59
C LEU A 36 1.26 4.37 -7.56
N ALA A 37 2.57 4.65 -7.60
CA ALA A 37 3.54 4.07 -6.67
C ALA A 37 4.09 5.15 -5.72
N VAL A 38 4.09 4.90 -4.41
CA VAL A 38 4.61 5.85 -3.41
C VAL A 38 6.09 6.17 -3.63
N ASP A 39 6.87 5.24 -4.16
CA ASP A 39 8.29 5.43 -4.46
C ASP A 39 8.50 6.48 -5.58
N ASN A 40 7.60 6.55 -6.55
CA ASN A 40 7.64 7.58 -7.59
C ASN A 40 7.43 8.99 -6.98
N PHE A 41 6.50 9.13 -6.05
CA PHE A 41 6.27 10.38 -5.33
C PHE A 41 7.50 10.76 -4.48
N ASN A 42 8.11 9.80 -3.78
CA ASN A 42 9.35 10.02 -3.04
C ASN A 42 10.51 10.47 -3.96
N ALA A 43 10.56 9.98 -5.19
CA ALA A 43 11.60 10.32 -6.17
C ALA A 43 11.48 11.73 -6.76
N MET A 44 10.27 12.34 -6.73
CA MET A 44 10.02 13.68 -7.27
C MET A 44 10.68 14.80 -6.46
N ARG A 45 11.12 14.52 -5.23
CA ARG A 45 11.69 15.58 -4.36
C ARG A 45 13.01 16.14 -4.88
N THR A 46 13.38 17.33 -4.38
CA THR A 46 14.69 17.92 -4.61
C THR A 46 15.84 16.97 -4.27
N LYS A 47 16.95 17.05 -5.00
CA LYS A 47 18.14 16.20 -4.84
C LYS A 47 19.13 16.71 -3.78
N ARG A 48 18.89 17.89 -3.16
CA ARG A 48 19.77 18.37 -2.09
C ARG A 48 19.76 17.40 -0.90
N VAL A 49 20.87 17.34 -0.19
CA VAL A 49 20.96 16.61 1.07
C VAL A 49 20.09 17.31 2.11
N LEU A 50 19.20 16.57 2.75
CA LEU A 50 18.32 17.02 3.83
C LEU A 50 18.84 16.50 5.16
N ARG A 51 18.66 17.27 6.23
CA ARG A 51 18.85 16.74 7.58
C ARG A 51 17.81 15.63 7.86
N PRO A 52 18.09 14.67 8.75
CA PRO A 52 17.16 13.55 9.01
C PRO A 52 15.73 14.01 9.32
N GLU A 53 15.55 15.03 10.17
CA GLU A 53 14.22 15.52 10.57
C GLU A 53 13.50 16.23 9.41
N GLU A 54 14.24 16.93 8.55
CA GLU A 54 13.70 17.55 7.33
C GLU A 54 13.25 16.47 6.35
N LEU A 55 14.04 15.40 6.21
CA LEU A 55 13.74 14.29 5.32
C LEU A 55 12.49 13.52 5.82
N ASP A 56 12.42 13.21 7.11
CA ASP A 56 11.28 12.51 7.69
C ASP A 56 9.98 13.33 7.50
N THR A 57 10.01 14.62 7.85
CA THR A 57 8.89 15.52 7.63
C THR A 57 8.47 15.60 6.15
N ALA A 58 9.44 15.70 5.25
CA ALA A 58 9.18 15.75 3.80
C ALA A 58 8.54 14.44 3.32
N LEU A 59 9.08 13.30 3.72
CA LEU A 59 8.55 11.99 3.35
C LEU A 59 7.15 11.75 3.90
N ARG A 60 6.87 12.17 5.14
CA ARG A 60 5.53 12.09 5.73
C ARG A 60 4.52 12.90 4.90
N ARG A 61 4.83 14.17 4.60
CA ARG A 61 3.98 15.04 3.76
C ARG A 61 3.79 14.49 2.35
N THR A 62 4.86 13.92 1.76
CA THR A 62 4.79 13.29 0.43
C THR A 62 3.81 12.13 0.43
N ARG A 63 3.84 11.26 1.45
CA ARG A 63 2.90 10.13 1.57
C ARG A 63 1.46 10.61 1.75
N MET A 64 1.23 11.62 2.59
CA MET A 64 -0.10 12.24 2.72
C MET A 64 -0.59 12.83 1.39
N GLY A 65 0.29 13.49 0.63
CA GLY A 65 -0.02 13.98 -0.72
C GLY A 65 -0.32 12.86 -1.71
N PHE A 66 0.42 11.75 -1.62
CA PHE A 66 0.18 10.54 -2.40
C PHE A 66 -1.21 9.95 -2.14
N HIS A 67 -1.63 9.80 -0.87
CA HIS A 67 -2.96 9.29 -0.53
C HIS A 67 -4.08 10.18 -1.11
N ARG A 68 -3.92 11.50 -1.05
CA ARG A 68 -4.87 12.46 -1.63
C ARG A 68 -4.89 12.43 -3.16
N SER A 69 -3.74 12.12 -3.78
CA SER A 69 -3.68 11.95 -5.24
C SER A 69 -4.45 10.71 -5.69
N ILE A 70 -4.40 9.61 -4.91
CA ILE A 70 -5.22 8.42 -5.17
C ILE A 70 -6.71 8.79 -5.10
N ALA A 71 -7.12 9.46 -4.01
CA ALA A 71 -8.50 9.90 -3.82
C ALA A 71 -8.98 10.79 -4.98
N ALA A 72 -8.20 11.81 -5.35
CA ALA A 72 -8.54 12.73 -6.43
C ALA A 72 -8.66 12.05 -7.80
N MET A 73 -7.77 11.08 -8.10
CA MET A 73 -7.84 10.30 -9.34
C MET A 73 -9.13 9.46 -9.40
N ALA A 74 -9.47 8.78 -8.30
CA ALA A 74 -10.68 7.97 -8.23
C ALA A 74 -11.95 8.84 -8.25
N GLU A 75 -11.96 9.98 -7.55
CA GLU A 75 -13.11 10.89 -7.49
C GLU A 75 -13.56 11.38 -8.87
N VAL A 76 -12.61 11.66 -9.76
CA VAL A 76 -12.90 12.10 -11.14
C VAL A 76 -13.17 10.91 -12.10
N GLY A 77 -13.19 9.67 -11.60
CA GLY A 77 -13.57 8.47 -12.34
C GLY A 77 -12.41 7.67 -12.97
N ASN A 78 -11.15 7.96 -12.59
CA ASN A 78 -10.02 7.13 -13.04
C ASN A 78 -9.86 5.89 -12.16
N ASP A 79 -9.71 4.73 -12.79
CA ASP A 79 -9.31 3.51 -12.09
C ASP A 79 -7.81 3.53 -11.74
N VAL A 80 -7.43 3.09 -10.54
CA VAL A 80 -6.04 3.16 -10.10
C VAL A 80 -5.55 1.84 -9.50
N VAL A 81 -4.29 1.49 -9.80
CA VAL A 81 -3.52 0.45 -9.12
C VAL A 81 -2.52 1.15 -8.21
N VAL A 82 -2.63 0.93 -6.91
CA VAL A 82 -1.79 1.57 -5.88
C VAL A 82 -0.72 0.60 -5.40
N ASP A 83 0.54 1.02 -5.42
CA ASP A 83 1.68 0.29 -4.85
C ASP A 83 2.18 1.04 -3.61
N HIS A 84 1.87 0.51 -2.42
CA HIS A 84 2.21 1.15 -1.17
C HIS A 84 2.71 0.17 -0.10
N VAL A 85 3.35 0.71 0.95
CA VAL A 85 3.83 -0.02 2.13
C VAL A 85 3.25 0.64 3.38
N LEU A 86 2.24 0.02 3.99
CA LEU A 86 1.58 0.52 5.19
C LEU A 86 2.31 0.03 6.46
N SER A 87 3.61 0.33 6.59
CA SER A 87 4.45 -0.12 7.71
C SER A 87 4.30 0.71 8.98
N GLU A 88 3.59 1.82 8.93
CA GLU A 88 3.32 2.68 10.09
C GLU A 88 1.80 2.87 10.22
N PRO A 89 1.23 2.76 11.44
CA PRO A 89 -0.23 2.84 11.65
C PRO A 89 -0.88 4.08 11.04
N TRP A 90 -0.22 5.24 11.16
CA TRP A 90 -0.75 6.50 10.63
C TRP A 90 -0.97 6.49 9.11
N ARG A 91 -0.21 5.67 8.36
CA ARG A 91 -0.37 5.57 6.90
C ARG A 91 -1.71 4.93 6.54
N LEU A 92 -2.07 3.84 7.25
CA LEU A 92 -3.38 3.23 7.08
C LEU A 92 -4.48 4.20 7.49
N LEU A 93 -4.36 4.84 8.66
CA LEU A 93 -5.36 5.80 9.14
C LEU A 93 -5.55 6.98 8.18
N ASP A 94 -4.47 7.54 7.62
CA ASP A 94 -4.58 8.61 6.62
C ASP A 94 -5.24 8.12 5.33
N CYS A 95 -4.95 6.88 4.88
CA CYS A 95 -5.66 6.29 3.74
C CYS A 95 -7.16 6.11 4.04
N LEU A 96 -7.51 5.54 5.20
CA LEU A 96 -8.90 5.32 5.60
C LEU A 96 -9.68 6.65 5.70
N SER A 97 -9.01 7.74 6.08
CA SER A 97 -9.66 9.06 6.22
C SER A 97 -9.92 9.79 4.89
N VAL A 98 -9.25 9.39 3.80
CA VAL A 98 -9.33 10.12 2.51
C VAL A 98 -9.87 9.28 1.36
N LEU A 99 -9.78 7.96 1.42
CA LEU A 99 -10.29 7.08 0.37
C LEU A 99 -11.72 6.63 0.71
N ARG A 100 -12.56 6.52 -0.30
CA ARG A 100 -13.89 5.93 -0.15
C ARG A 100 -13.75 4.41 0.02
N PRO A 101 -14.14 3.87 1.19
CA PRO A 101 -13.83 2.46 1.50
C PRO A 101 -14.45 1.46 0.53
N GLU A 102 -15.62 1.76 0.00
CA GLU A 102 -16.36 0.92 -0.94
C GLU A 102 -15.70 0.78 -2.33
N ASP A 103 -14.82 1.73 -2.70
CA ASP A 103 -14.15 1.74 -4.01
C ASP A 103 -12.81 0.98 -3.97
N VAL A 104 -12.38 0.50 -2.79
CA VAL A 104 -11.06 -0.10 -2.57
C VAL A 104 -11.13 -1.63 -2.52
N LEU A 105 -10.48 -2.30 -3.48
CA LEU A 105 -10.04 -3.69 -3.37
C LEU A 105 -8.68 -3.71 -2.66
N PHE A 106 -8.65 -4.19 -1.43
CA PHE A 106 -7.44 -4.20 -0.60
C PHE A 106 -6.72 -5.55 -0.69
N VAL A 107 -5.53 -5.54 -1.28
CA VAL A 107 -4.75 -6.76 -1.58
C VAL A 107 -3.50 -6.83 -0.72
N GLY A 108 -3.37 -7.91 0.06
CA GLY A 108 -2.16 -8.27 0.80
C GLY A 108 -1.17 -8.99 -0.12
N VAL A 109 0.05 -8.45 -0.25
CA VAL A 109 1.12 -9.09 -1.03
C VAL A 109 2.18 -9.62 -0.08
N HIS A 110 2.17 -10.93 0.10
CA HIS A 110 3.05 -11.67 1.01
C HIS A 110 4.27 -12.24 0.29
N CYS A 111 5.33 -12.43 1.05
CA CYS A 111 6.53 -13.14 0.63
C CYS A 111 7.31 -13.52 1.90
N PRO A 112 7.82 -14.76 2.05
CA PRO A 112 8.62 -15.16 3.20
C PRO A 112 9.87 -14.29 3.39
N LEU A 113 10.31 -14.12 4.63
CA LEU A 113 11.39 -13.19 4.99
C LEU A 113 12.73 -13.55 4.34
N ASP A 114 13.06 -14.83 4.22
CA ASP A 114 14.27 -15.32 3.54
C ASP A 114 14.29 -14.93 2.06
N GLU A 115 13.17 -15.11 1.37
CA GLU A 115 13.03 -14.74 -0.03
C GLU A 115 13.06 -13.21 -0.21
N LEU A 116 12.42 -12.45 0.68
CA LEU A 116 12.50 -10.99 0.71
C LEU A 116 13.94 -10.50 0.85
N THR A 117 14.71 -11.11 1.77
CA THR A 117 16.11 -10.78 2.00
C THR A 117 16.96 -11.09 0.77
N ARG A 118 16.74 -12.24 0.15
CA ARG A 118 17.41 -12.62 -1.12
C ARG A 118 17.12 -11.61 -2.25
N ARG A 119 15.85 -11.21 -2.42
CA ARG A 119 15.43 -10.23 -3.43
C ARG A 119 16.00 -8.85 -3.15
N GLU A 120 16.02 -8.41 -1.89
CA GLU A 120 16.58 -7.12 -1.48
C GLU A 120 18.07 -7.04 -1.81
N GLN A 121 18.84 -8.08 -1.48
CA GLN A 121 20.26 -8.18 -1.81
C GLN A 121 20.52 -8.17 -3.32
N ALA A 122 19.71 -8.91 -4.09
CA ALA A 122 19.84 -8.96 -5.55
C ALA A 122 19.57 -7.62 -6.24
N ARG A 123 18.73 -6.76 -5.66
CA ARG A 123 18.41 -5.41 -6.21
C ARG A 123 19.51 -4.39 -5.95
N GLY A 124 20.12 -4.39 -4.78
CA GLY A 124 21.23 -3.50 -4.41
C GLY A 124 20.92 -1.99 -4.39
N ASP A 125 19.65 -1.58 -4.63
CA ASP A 125 19.22 -0.18 -4.74
C ASP A 125 18.60 0.37 -3.45
N ARG A 126 18.56 -0.44 -2.38
CA ARG A 126 17.92 -0.10 -1.09
C ARG A 126 18.81 -0.47 0.10
N PRO A 127 18.63 0.20 1.26
CA PRO A 127 19.29 -0.20 2.49
C PRO A 127 18.95 -1.66 2.82
N SER A 128 19.97 -2.46 3.15
CA SER A 128 19.78 -3.84 3.59
C SER A 128 19.00 -3.88 4.92
N GLY A 129 18.07 -4.83 5.04
CA GLY A 129 17.25 -5.03 6.24
C GLY A 129 15.94 -4.23 6.26
N LEU A 130 15.63 -3.45 5.22
CA LEU A 130 14.37 -2.71 5.15
C LEU A 130 13.16 -3.65 5.14
N ALA A 131 13.23 -4.74 4.38
CA ALA A 131 12.16 -5.75 4.30
C ALA A 131 11.93 -6.41 5.66
N ALA A 132 13.00 -6.79 6.38
CA ALA A 132 12.91 -7.37 7.72
C ALA A 132 12.25 -6.40 8.72
N HIS A 133 12.64 -5.13 8.72
CA HIS A 133 12.02 -4.11 9.57
C HIS A 133 10.52 -3.94 9.30
N GLN A 134 10.08 -4.09 8.06
CA GLN A 134 8.68 -3.93 7.66
C GLN A 134 7.85 -5.19 7.85
N TYR A 135 8.48 -6.37 7.95
CA TYR A 135 7.83 -7.68 7.85
C TYR A 135 6.66 -7.85 8.82
N ASP A 136 6.88 -7.58 10.12
CA ASP A 136 5.86 -7.72 11.16
C ASP A 136 4.87 -6.54 11.21
N LEU A 137 5.19 -5.43 10.55
CA LEU A 137 4.43 -4.18 10.65
C LEU A 137 3.37 -4.05 9.56
N VAL A 138 3.72 -4.43 8.33
CA VAL A 138 2.93 -4.14 7.12
C VAL A 138 1.57 -4.85 7.13
N HIS A 139 1.50 -6.06 7.69
CA HIS A 139 0.28 -6.88 7.71
C HIS A 139 -0.41 -6.88 9.09
N ARG A 140 0.04 -6.04 10.02
CA ARG A 140 -0.46 -6.04 11.43
C ARG A 140 -1.96 -5.75 11.56
N HIS A 141 -2.56 -5.02 10.60
CA HIS A 141 -4.01 -4.76 10.60
C HIS A 141 -4.86 -6.01 10.31
N GLY A 142 -4.29 -7.05 9.68
CA GLY A 142 -4.83 -8.41 9.55
C GLY A 142 -6.12 -8.56 8.74
N ASP A 143 -6.42 -7.62 7.84
CA ASP A 143 -7.66 -7.66 7.05
C ASP A 143 -7.39 -7.26 5.59
N TYR A 144 -7.71 -8.18 4.66
CA TYR A 144 -7.62 -7.99 3.21
C TYR A 144 -8.84 -8.57 2.53
N ASP A 145 -9.15 -8.12 1.32
CA ASP A 145 -10.15 -8.73 0.46
C ASP A 145 -9.56 -9.93 -0.30
N LEU A 146 -8.28 -9.83 -0.65
CA LEU A 146 -7.53 -10.88 -1.34
C LEU A 146 -6.07 -10.86 -0.87
N GLU A 147 -5.46 -12.04 -0.80
CA GLU A 147 -4.04 -12.20 -0.46
C GLU A 147 -3.31 -12.95 -1.56
N CYS A 148 -2.10 -12.48 -1.93
CA CYS A 148 -1.21 -13.09 -2.90
C CYS A 148 0.13 -13.40 -2.25
N ASP A 149 0.64 -14.63 -2.44
CA ASP A 149 1.99 -15.02 -2.04
C ASP A 149 2.89 -15.12 -3.27
N THR A 150 3.85 -14.21 -3.37
CA THR A 150 4.77 -14.14 -4.51
C THR A 150 5.95 -15.11 -4.42
N SER A 151 6.04 -15.91 -3.37
CA SER A 151 6.99 -17.02 -3.32
C SER A 151 6.47 -18.25 -4.07
N THR A 152 5.15 -18.38 -4.20
CA THR A 152 4.47 -19.53 -4.82
C THR A 152 3.76 -19.19 -6.12
N ALA A 153 3.47 -17.91 -6.38
CA ALA A 153 2.80 -17.44 -7.59
C ALA A 153 3.63 -16.34 -8.28
N SER A 154 3.67 -16.39 -9.60
CA SER A 154 4.28 -15.34 -10.42
C SER A 154 3.48 -14.03 -10.32
N PRO A 155 4.09 -12.87 -10.66
CA PRO A 155 3.36 -11.61 -10.72
C PRO A 155 2.15 -11.64 -11.65
N ARG A 156 2.25 -12.37 -12.77
CA ARG A 156 1.17 -12.55 -13.74
C ARG A 156 0.00 -13.33 -13.16
N GLU A 157 0.26 -14.45 -12.50
CA GLU A 157 -0.77 -15.25 -11.83
C GLU A 157 -1.47 -14.46 -10.72
N CYS A 158 -0.72 -13.67 -9.94
CA CYS A 158 -1.29 -12.77 -8.95
C CYS A 158 -2.21 -11.72 -9.61
N ALA A 159 -1.78 -11.10 -10.71
CA ALA A 159 -2.56 -10.10 -11.44
C ALA A 159 -3.86 -10.69 -12.01
N GLU A 160 -3.80 -11.89 -12.59
CA GLU A 160 -4.98 -12.60 -13.10
C GLU A 160 -5.97 -12.94 -11.98
N ARG A 161 -5.48 -13.41 -10.82
CA ARG A 161 -6.34 -13.64 -9.65
C ARG A 161 -7.03 -12.36 -9.16
N ILE A 162 -6.32 -11.23 -9.15
CA ILE A 162 -6.88 -9.94 -8.76
C ILE A 162 -7.94 -9.50 -9.78
N LYS A 163 -7.67 -9.61 -11.09
CA LYS A 163 -8.63 -9.33 -12.17
C LYS A 163 -9.90 -10.15 -11.99
N ASP A 164 -9.77 -11.46 -11.80
CA ASP A 164 -10.89 -12.38 -11.61
C ASP A 164 -11.71 -12.09 -10.35
N PHE A 165 -11.08 -11.53 -9.32
CA PHE A 165 -11.75 -11.18 -8.07
C PHE A 165 -12.48 -9.84 -8.14
N LEU A 166 -11.98 -8.89 -8.93
CA LEU A 166 -12.51 -7.52 -8.99
C LEU A 166 -14.04 -7.43 -9.22
N PRO A 167 -14.66 -8.24 -10.13
CA PRO A 167 -16.13 -8.25 -10.29
C PRO A 167 -16.89 -8.82 -9.09
N ARG A 168 -16.21 -9.52 -8.18
CA ARG A 168 -16.77 -10.17 -6.98
C ARG A 168 -16.48 -9.38 -5.71
N LEU A 169 -16.03 -8.13 -5.83
CA LEU A 169 -15.71 -7.31 -4.66
C LEU A 169 -16.91 -7.28 -3.71
N PRO A 170 -16.73 -7.62 -2.42
CA PRO A 170 -17.82 -7.65 -1.47
C PRO A 170 -18.36 -6.24 -1.23
N ARG A 171 -19.66 -6.11 -0.94
CA ARG A 171 -20.28 -4.82 -0.59
C ARG A 171 -19.61 -4.14 0.61
N ARG A 172 -19.09 -4.93 1.55
CA ARG A 172 -18.32 -4.46 2.71
C ARG A 172 -16.88 -4.94 2.54
N THR A 173 -16.07 -4.12 1.89
CA THR A 173 -14.66 -4.40 1.61
C THR A 173 -13.83 -4.49 2.90
N ALA A 174 -12.61 -5.02 2.83
CA ALA A 174 -11.66 -5.00 3.95
C ALA A 174 -11.40 -3.55 4.41
N PHE A 175 -11.30 -2.63 3.45
CA PHE A 175 -11.10 -1.22 3.75
C PHE A 175 -12.29 -0.61 4.51
N ALA A 176 -13.53 -1.01 4.20
CA ALA A 176 -14.72 -0.59 4.94
C ALA A 176 -14.73 -1.17 6.37
N ARG A 177 -14.31 -2.43 6.55
CA ARG A 177 -14.20 -3.03 7.89
C ARG A 177 -13.13 -2.36 8.74
N LEU A 178 -11.99 -2.01 8.13
CA LEU A 178 -10.91 -1.28 8.81
C LEU A 178 -11.32 0.16 9.13
N HIS A 179 -12.04 0.83 8.22
CA HIS A 179 -12.59 2.17 8.45
C HIS A 179 -13.50 2.18 9.70
N ASP A 180 -14.46 1.25 9.78
CA ASP A 180 -15.35 1.13 10.92
C ASP A 180 -14.56 0.89 12.22
N ARG A 181 -13.62 -0.05 12.19
CA ARG A 181 -12.78 -0.43 13.36
C ARG A 181 -11.95 0.71 13.90
N TYR A 182 -11.38 1.55 13.03
CA TYR A 182 -10.38 2.54 13.45
C TYR A 182 -10.89 3.98 13.47
N LEU A 183 -11.96 4.31 12.76
CA LEU A 183 -12.46 5.68 12.65
C LEU A 183 -13.88 5.88 13.19
N THR A 184 -14.68 4.82 13.35
CA THR A 184 -16.06 4.94 13.85
C THR A 184 -16.26 4.38 15.25
N ASP A 185 -15.51 3.38 15.68
CA ASP A 185 -15.61 2.83 17.03
C ASP A 185 -14.88 3.74 18.04
N HIS A 186 -15.59 4.73 18.56
CA HIS A 186 -15.09 5.66 19.59
C HIS A 186 -14.92 5.05 20.99
N ASP A 187 -15.21 3.75 21.21
CA ASP A 187 -15.17 3.08 22.52
C ASP A 187 -14.07 2.00 22.68
N GLY A 188 -13.08 1.94 21.80
CA GLY A 188 -11.94 1.03 21.93
C GLY A 188 -10.69 1.72 22.51
N PRO A 189 -9.94 1.08 23.44
CA PRO A 189 -8.68 1.65 23.95
C PRO A 189 -7.71 1.86 22.78
N GLY A 190 -7.14 3.06 22.69
CA GLY A 190 -6.23 3.50 21.63
C GLY A 190 -5.06 2.54 21.40
N VAL A 191 -5.20 1.67 20.42
CA VAL A 191 -4.18 0.67 20.02
C VAL A 191 -2.95 1.32 19.40
N PHE A 192 -2.94 2.62 19.17
CA PHE A 192 -1.89 3.35 18.47
C PHE A 192 -1.25 4.52 19.23
N ASP A 193 -1.51 4.63 20.56
CA ASP A 193 -0.80 5.62 21.40
C ASP A 193 0.55 5.06 21.89
N GLN A 194 1.43 4.74 20.97
CA GLN A 194 2.86 4.65 21.22
C GLN A 194 3.56 5.65 20.31
N GLY A 195 3.92 6.78 20.91
CA GLY A 195 4.79 7.78 20.30
C GLY A 195 6.06 7.15 19.73
N PRO A 196 6.82 7.87 18.89
CA PRO A 196 8.01 7.31 18.24
C PRO A 196 8.97 6.79 19.31
N PRO A 197 9.58 5.61 19.11
CA PRO A 197 10.64 5.16 20.00
C PRO A 197 11.74 6.22 19.96
N SER A 198 12.08 6.74 21.15
CA SER A 198 13.19 7.65 21.34
C SER A 198 14.43 7.01 20.73
N ALA A 199 15.04 7.69 19.76
CA ALA A 199 16.32 7.31 19.21
C ALA A 199 17.33 7.28 20.38
N GLN A 200 17.72 6.10 20.79
CA GLN A 200 18.93 5.93 21.57
C GLN A 200 20.09 5.85 20.60
N VAL A 201 21.03 6.75 20.84
CA VAL A 201 22.35 7.02 20.27
C VAL A 201 23.07 5.82 19.67
#